data_9952ff79210cfcd94808c4b312c97180
#
_entry.id   9952ff79210cfcd94808c4b312c97180
#
_cell.length_a   1.000
_cell.length_b   1.000
_cell.length_c   1.000
_cell.angle_alpha   90.00
_cell.angle_beta   90.00
_cell.angle_gamma   90.00
#
_symmetry.space_group_name_H-M   'P 1'
#
loop_
_entity.id
_entity.type
_entity.pdbx_description
1 polymer ?
#
loop_
_entity_poly.entity_id
_entity_poly.type
_entity_poly.pdbx_seq_one_letter_code
_entity_poly.pdbx_strand_id
1 'polypeptide(L)'
;MKRVLAHRMAVLALAAAVTCSTAACSASSSSTAKQPKGEPTFSGPWAEDFRLSYDQAHENGNTFAQTVLSDEQITEAEATEVASRYQSCMADAGFVYDYVNPDGSAQMQTGNMSDAEQQRFHEQDSVCSRQSGQMFITALYNALLEDPDGELRNRTAEEIRQDLAECLKRKGAVGSEFTAEDVPIVDADGEEYAQFSQQFTNPGGKYYSEQNYESWVQCNDDPRK
;
A
#
# COMPACT_ATOMS: atom_id res chain seq x y z
N MET A 1 -57.19 35.79 -1.67
CA MET A 1 -57.65 36.85 -2.61
C MET A 1 -56.58 37.13 -3.64
N LYS A 2 -57.00 37.01 -4.94
CA LYS A 2 -56.47 37.71 -6.14
C LYS A 2 -54.96 37.60 -6.42
N ARG A 3 -54.48 37.21 -7.55
CA ARG A 3 -54.72 36.97 -8.98
C ARG A 3 -53.32 36.91 -9.58
N VAL A 4 -52.96 35.83 -10.22
CA VAL A 4 -52.76 35.61 -11.66
C VAL A 4 -52.18 36.80 -12.42
N LEU A 5 -50.99 36.61 -13.03
CA LEU A 5 -50.81 36.95 -14.42
C LEU A 5 -49.61 36.18 -15.03
N ALA A 6 -49.97 35.39 -16.05
CA ALA A 6 -49.05 34.76 -16.98
C ALA A 6 -48.65 35.80 -18.07
N HIS A 7 -47.38 35.76 -18.54
CA HIS A 7 -47.04 36.29 -19.87
C HIS A 7 -46.17 35.29 -20.60
N ARG A 8 -46.76 34.73 -21.66
CA ARG A 8 -46.09 34.06 -22.77
C ARG A 8 -45.63 35.10 -23.78
N MET A 9 -44.43 34.90 -24.37
CA MET A 9 -44.02 35.24 -25.75
C MET A 9 -42.62 34.66 -25.93
N ALA A 10 -42.38 33.65 -26.70
CA ALA A 10 -42.43 33.45 -28.14
C ALA A 10 -41.18 33.97 -28.88
N VAL A 11 -40.37 33.02 -29.30
CA VAL A 11 -39.65 32.84 -30.60
C VAL A 11 -38.70 33.97 -31.05
N LEU A 12 -37.42 33.57 -31.23
CA LEU A 12 -36.74 33.78 -32.51
C LEU A 12 -35.48 32.94 -32.61
N ALA A 13 -35.47 32.05 -33.58
CA ALA A 13 -34.33 31.29 -34.04
C ALA A 13 -33.38 32.24 -34.81
N LEU A 14 -32.09 32.14 -34.54
CA LEU A 14 -31.07 32.57 -35.52
C LEU A 14 -29.96 31.53 -35.55
N ALA A 15 -29.92 30.85 -36.67
CA ALA A 15 -28.80 30.02 -37.07
C ALA A 15 -27.64 30.94 -37.52
N ALA A 16 -26.49 30.74 -36.92
CA ALA A 16 -25.24 31.23 -37.54
C ALA A 16 -24.22 30.09 -37.48
N ALA A 17 -24.00 29.45 -38.63
CA ALA A 17 -22.88 28.59 -38.88
C ALA A 17 -21.60 29.44 -38.93
N VAL A 18 -20.64 29.12 -38.08
CA VAL A 18 -19.25 29.54 -38.27
C VAL A 18 -18.38 28.30 -38.20
N THR A 19 -17.98 27.90 -39.39
CA THR A 19 -16.84 27.01 -39.60
C THR A 19 -15.56 27.78 -39.31
N CYS A 20 -14.74 27.26 -38.40
CA CYS A 20 -13.31 27.54 -38.41
C CYS A 20 -12.52 26.35 -37.89
N SER A 21 -11.75 25.91 -38.83
CA SER A 21 -10.72 24.87 -38.79
C SER A 21 -9.58 25.16 -37.84
N THR A 22 -8.81 24.08 -37.66
CA THR A 22 -7.39 23.92 -37.31
C THR A 22 -7.13 23.63 -35.84
N ALA A 23 -6.95 22.33 -35.54
CA ALA A 23 -5.66 21.69 -35.29
C ALA A 23 -4.83 22.35 -34.18
N ALA A 24 -4.95 21.79 -32.97
CA ALA A 24 -3.82 21.68 -32.07
C ALA A 24 -3.86 20.29 -31.42
N CYS A 25 -2.96 19.44 -31.90
CA CYS A 25 -2.63 18.17 -31.28
C CYS A 25 -2.08 18.45 -29.87
N SER A 26 -2.88 18.27 -28.85
CA SER A 26 -2.40 17.96 -27.52
C SER A 26 -2.57 16.46 -27.36
N ALA A 27 -1.47 15.74 -27.56
CA ALA A 27 -1.37 14.34 -27.22
C ALA A 27 -1.44 14.23 -25.67
N SER A 28 -2.64 14.24 -25.13
CA SER A 28 -2.91 13.64 -23.85
C SER A 28 -2.78 12.14 -24.08
N SER A 29 -1.66 11.58 -23.65
CA SER A 29 -1.51 10.13 -23.51
C SER A 29 -2.49 9.66 -22.45
N SER A 30 -3.75 9.51 -22.83
CA SER A 30 -4.68 8.69 -22.10
C SER A 30 -4.18 7.26 -22.27
N SER A 31 -3.45 6.76 -21.27
CA SER A 31 -3.28 5.33 -21.12
C SER A 31 -4.69 4.76 -20.95
N THR A 32 -5.25 4.29 -22.05
CA THR A 32 -6.50 3.54 -22.07
C THR A 32 -6.19 2.22 -21.39
N ALA A 33 -6.38 2.15 -20.09
CA ALA A 33 -6.34 0.90 -19.33
C ALA A 33 -7.32 -0.05 -20.01
N LYS A 34 -6.78 -1.10 -20.59
CA LYS A 34 -7.53 -2.16 -21.24
C LYS A 34 -8.29 -2.90 -20.15
N GLN A 35 -9.58 -2.65 -20.02
CA GLN A 35 -10.44 -3.40 -19.09
C GLN A 35 -10.37 -4.89 -19.46
N PRO A 36 -9.93 -5.78 -18.55
CA PRO A 36 -9.80 -7.19 -18.86
C PRO A 36 -11.17 -7.78 -19.15
N LYS A 37 -11.29 -8.52 -20.24
CA LYS A 37 -12.49 -9.29 -20.59
C LYS A 37 -12.41 -10.64 -19.85
N GLY A 38 -13.00 -10.72 -18.66
CA GLY A 38 -13.06 -11.92 -17.83
C GLY A 38 -12.43 -11.69 -16.44
N GLU A 39 -12.66 -12.60 -15.52
CA GLU A 39 -11.96 -12.60 -14.24
C GLU A 39 -10.47 -12.85 -14.48
N PRO A 40 -9.56 -12.08 -13.83
CA PRO A 40 -8.13 -12.30 -13.96
C PRO A 40 -7.75 -13.67 -13.38
N THR A 41 -6.74 -14.29 -13.98
CA THR A 41 -6.16 -15.53 -13.46
C THR A 41 -4.83 -15.19 -12.84
N PHE A 42 -4.66 -15.50 -11.57
CA PHE A 42 -3.44 -15.28 -10.80
C PHE A 42 -2.64 -16.57 -10.68
N SER A 43 -1.33 -16.53 -10.89
CA SER A 43 -0.47 -17.71 -10.97
C SER A 43 0.96 -17.53 -10.44
N GLY A 44 1.35 -16.31 -10.13
CA GLY A 44 2.67 -15.96 -9.60
C GLY A 44 2.88 -16.37 -8.14
N PRO A 45 4.06 -16.10 -7.57
CA PRO A 45 4.34 -16.39 -6.16
C PRO A 45 3.44 -15.59 -5.19
N TRP A 46 2.87 -14.47 -5.66
CA TRP A 46 1.97 -13.60 -4.92
C TRP A 46 0.50 -13.75 -5.34
N ALA A 47 0.16 -14.81 -6.09
CA ALA A 47 -1.16 -15.01 -6.69
C ALA A 47 -2.31 -14.93 -5.68
N GLU A 48 -2.14 -15.47 -4.47
CA GLU A 48 -3.17 -15.44 -3.44
C GLU A 48 -3.44 -14.02 -2.93
N ASP A 49 -2.40 -13.19 -2.73
CA ASP A 49 -2.54 -11.81 -2.27
C ASP A 49 -3.13 -10.92 -3.34
N PHE A 50 -2.70 -11.09 -4.60
CA PHE A 50 -3.32 -10.39 -5.73
C PHE A 50 -4.80 -10.72 -5.84
N ARG A 51 -5.16 -12.00 -5.73
CA ARG A 51 -6.56 -12.44 -5.76
C ARG A 51 -7.35 -11.83 -4.61
N LEU A 52 -6.84 -11.92 -3.37
CA LEU A 52 -7.51 -11.35 -2.20
C LEU A 52 -7.72 -9.85 -2.33
N SER A 53 -6.67 -9.11 -2.73
CA SER A 53 -6.74 -7.66 -2.91
C SER A 53 -7.68 -7.27 -4.06
N TYR A 54 -7.69 -8.05 -5.14
CA TYR A 54 -8.60 -7.85 -6.27
C TYR A 54 -10.06 -8.07 -5.87
N ASP A 55 -10.36 -9.17 -5.16
CA ASP A 55 -11.70 -9.48 -4.67
C ASP A 55 -12.22 -8.39 -3.72
N GLN A 56 -11.37 -7.93 -2.79
CA GLN A 56 -11.70 -6.81 -1.91
C GLN A 56 -11.95 -5.51 -2.68
N ALA A 57 -11.13 -5.21 -3.69
CA ALA A 57 -11.34 -4.04 -4.55
C ALA A 57 -12.66 -4.16 -5.35
N HIS A 58 -13.00 -5.37 -5.79
CA HIS A 58 -14.25 -5.66 -6.50
C HIS A 58 -15.46 -5.45 -5.59
N GLU A 59 -15.47 -6.02 -4.37
CA GLU A 59 -16.54 -5.87 -3.38
C GLU A 59 -16.76 -4.39 -2.99
N ASN A 60 -15.70 -3.59 -2.99
CA ASN A 60 -15.75 -2.15 -2.71
C ASN A 60 -16.03 -1.29 -3.95
N GLY A 61 -16.21 -1.89 -5.14
CA GLY A 61 -16.49 -1.19 -6.38
C GLY A 61 -15.33 -0.33 -6.90
N ASN A 62 -14.10 -0.59 -6.44
CA ASN A 62 -12.92 0.16 -6.88
C ASN A 62 -12.36 -0.44 -8.18
N THR A 63 -12.87 0.00 -9.32
CA THR A 63 -12.47 -0.47 -10.65
C THR A 63 -11.03 -0.09 -11.02
N PHE A 64 -10.50 0.99 -10.46
CA PHE A 64 -9.09 1.37 -10.66
C PHE A 64 -8.17 0.34 -10.00
N ALA A 65 -8.39 0.02 -8.71
CA ALA A 65 -7.61 -0.99 -8.02
C ALA A 65 -7.71 -2.36 -8.68
N GLN A 66 -8.91 -2.78 -9.13
CA GLN A 66 -9.07 -4.00 -9.91
C GLN A 66 -8.21 -4.01 -11.18
N THR A 67 -8.13 -2.87 -11.88
CA THR A 67 -7.32 -2.76 -13.10
C THR A 67 -5.84 -2.92 -12.80
N VAL A 68 -5.34 -2.24 -11.75
CA VAL A 68 -3.93 -2.33 -11.32
C VAL A 68 -3.57 -3.75 -10.90
N LEU A 69 -4.45 -4.42 -10.16
CA LEU A 69 -4.17 -5.75 -9.60
C LEU A 69 -4.31 -6.89 -10.62
N SER A 70 -4.92 -6.64 -11.79
CA SER A 70 -5.37 -7.69 -12.71
C SER A 70 -4.26 -8.43 -13.47
N ASP A 71 -3.03 -7.92 -13.51
CA ASP A 71 -1.90 -8.49 -14.23
C ASP A 71 -0.75 -9.00 -13.32
N GLU A 72 -1.00 -9.10 -12.02
CA GLU A 72 -0.03 -9.52 -11.00
C GLU A 72 1.22 -8.64 -10.93
N GLN A 73 1.10 -7.37 -11.29
CA GLN A 73 2.17 -6.40 -11.19
C GLN A 73 1.63 -5.09 -10.62
N ILE A 74 2.43 -4.44 -9.80
CA ILE A 74 2.17 -3.07 -9.34
C ILE A 74 3.40 -2.24 -9.67
N THR A 75 3.28 -1.39 -10.68
CA THR A 75 4.37 -0.51 -11.08
C THR A 75 4.47 0.69 -10.13
N GLU A 76 5.66 1.31 -10.06
CA GLU A 76 5.86 2.56 -9.32
C GLU A 76 4.90 3.67 -9.78
N ALA A 77 4.59 3.73 -11.09
CA ALA A 77 3.65 4.70 -11.64
C ALA A 77 2.22 4.49 -11.11
N GLU A 78 1.77 3.25 -10.99
CA GLU A 78 0.46 2.90 -10.43
C GLU A 78 0.39 3.18 -8.94
N ALA A 79 1.43 2.82 -8.17
CA ALA A 79 1.52 3.14 -6.75
C ALA A 79 1.57 4.66 -6.52
N THR A 80 2.26 5.43 -7.39
CA THR A 80 2.26 6.89 -7.37
C THR A 80 0.86 7.46 -7.65
N GLU A 81 0.12 6.89 -8.59
CA GLU A 81 -1.26 7.30 -8.88
C GLU A 81 -2.18 7.03 -7.69
N VAL A 82 -2.02 5.88 -6.99
CA VAL A 82 -2.74 5.58 -5.75
C VAL A 82 -2.48 6.65 -4.70
N ALA A 83 -1.21 6.98 -4.44
CA ALA A 83 -0.80 7.99 -3.48
C ALA A 83 -1.38 9.38 -3.81
N SER A 84 -1.34 9.76 -5.10
CA SER A 84 -1.88 11.03 -5.59
C SER A 84 -3.41 11.12 -5.41
N ARG A 85 -4.13 10.05 -5.70
CA ARG A 85 -5.59 9.96 -5.49
C ARG A 85 -5.96 10.05 -4.01
N TYR A 86 -5.21 9.37 -3.15
CA TYR A 86 -5.41 9.47 -1.71
C TYR A 86 -5.17 10.89 -1.21
N GLN A 87 -4.04 11.49 -1.58
CA GLN A 87 -3.69 12.86 -1.21
C GLN A 87 -4.78 13.86 -1.65
N SER A 88 -5.28 13.73 -2.88
CA SER A 88 -6.35 14.59 -3.39
C SER A 88 -7.65 14.42 -2.61
N CYS A 89 -8.06 13.19 -2.32
CA CYS A 89 -9.27 12.91 -1.55
C CYS A 89 -9.20 13.50 -0.13
N MET A 90 -8.05 13.35 0.55
CA MET A 90 -7.84 13.92 1.88
C MET A 90 -7.82 15.45 1.85
N ALA A 91 -7.23 16.08 0.81
CA ALA A 91 -7.21 17.52 0.63
C ALA A 91 -8.63 18.08 0.44
N ASP A 92 -9.48 17.42 -0.34
CA ASP A 92 -10.90 17.78 -0.53
C ASP A 92 -11.70 17.72 0.79
N ALA A 93 -11.28 16.88 1.72
CA ALA A 93 -11.85 16.79 3.07
C ALA A 93 -11.22 17.81 4.06
N GLY A 94 -10.23 18.58 3.63
CA GLY A 94 -9.56 19.60 4.41
C GLY A 94 -8.32 19.12 5.17
N PHE A 95 -7.81 17.91 4.85
CA PHE A 95 -6.58 17.36 5.40
C PHE A 95 -5.47 17.44 4.35
N VAL A 96 -4.57 18.42 4.49
CA VAL A 96 -3.54 18.71 3.49
C VAL A 96 -2.25 17.99 3.84
N TYR A 97 -1.72 17.24 2.90
CA TYR A 97 -0.42 16.59 2.99
C TYR A 97 0.63 17.36 2.18
N ASP A 98 1.84 17.46 2.71
CA ASP A 98 3.00 17.96 1.97
C ASP A 98 3.37 16.95 0.87
N TYR A 99 3.32 15.67 1.22
CA TYR A 99 3.50 14.56 0.29
C TYR A 99 2.83 13.29 0.82
N VAL A 100 2.50 12.40 -0.11
CA VAL A 100 2.17 10.99 0.12
C VAL A 100 3.00 10.19 -0.91
N ASN A 101 3.84 9.29 -0.42
CA ASN A 101 4.69 8.46 -1.27
C ASN A 101 3.98 7.17 -1.70
N PRO A 102 4.47 6.48 -2.76
CA PRO A 102 3.94 5.20 -3.23
C PRO A 102 3.93 4.11 -2.15
N ASP A 103 4.89 4.13 -1.23
CA ASP A 103 4.99 3.21 -0.10
C ASP A 103 3.99 3.50 1.05
N GLY A 104 3.19 4.54 0.91
CA GLY A 104 2.22 4.98 1.90
C GLY A 104 2.80 5.90 2.98
N SER A 105 4.10 6.15 2.99
CA SER A 105 4.68 7.15 3.88
C SER A 105 4.19 8.55 3.50
N ALA A 106 3.85 9.36 4.50
CA ALA A 106 3.23 10.64 4.25
C ALA A 106 3.60 11.67 5.32
N GLN A 107 3.59 12.93 4.94
CA GLN A 107 3.69 14.03 5.88
C GLN A 107 2.51 14.98 5.69
N MET A 108 1.75 15.18 6.76
CA MET A 108 0.59 16.04 6.78
C MET A 108 0.94 17.40 7.41
N GLN A 109 0.39 18.46 6.84
CA GLN A 109 0.48 19.81 7.41
C GLN A 109 -0.47 19.92 8.62
N THR A 110 0.00 19.48 9.79
CA THR A 110 -0.84 19.55 10.98
C THR A 110 -0.25 20.39 12.08
N GLY A 111 -1.15 21.21 12.69
CA GLY A 111 -1.05 21.59 14.08
C GLY A 111 -1.63 20.51 15.02
N ASN A 112 -1.78 20.80 16.29
CA ASN A 112 -2.47 19.90 17.22
C ASN A 112 -3.95 19.79 16.81
N MET A 113 -4.37 18.59 16.39
CA MET A 113 -5.77 18.27 16.16
C MET A 113 -6.52 18.13 17.49
N SER A 114 -7.74 18.67 17.55
CA SER A 114 -8.69 18.32 18.59
C SER A 114 -9.20 16.87 18.43
N ASP A 115 -9.77 16.29 19.50
CA ASP A 115 -10.34 14.92 19.45
C ASP A 115 -11.39 14.78 18.32
N ALA A 116 -12.22 15.80 18.12
CA ALA A 116 -13.22 15.81 17.04
C ALA A 116 -12.60 15.84 15.64
N GLU A 117 -11.48 16.54 15.46
CA GLU A 117 -10.74 16.56 14.20
C GLU A 117 -10.03 15.24 13.95
N GLN A 118 -9.47 14.59 14.98
CA GLN A 118 -8.87 13.26 14.88
C GLN A 118 -9.90 12.22 14.47
N GLN A 119 -11.09 12.24 15.07
CA GLN A 119 -12.17 11.33 14.68
C GLN A 119 -12.57 11.53 13.22
N ARG A 120 -12.78 12.79 12.80
CA ARG A 120 -13.10 13.13 11.41
C ARG A 120 -11.98 12.69 10.45
N PHE A 121 -10.72 12.84 10.86
CA PHE A 121 -9.58 12.37 10.10
C PHE A 121 -9.64 10.87 9.87
N HIS A 122 -9.84 10.05 10.91
CA HIS A 122 -9.91 8.60 10.78
C HIS A 122 -11.08 8.12 9.92
N GLU A 123 -12.23 8.78 10.04
CA GLU A 123 -13.39 8.50 9.19
C GLU A 123 -13.07 8.78 7.71
N GLN A 124 -12.46 9.94 7.44
CA GLN A 124 -12.11 10.34 6.08
C GLN A 124 -10.95 9.52 5.51
N ASP A 125 -9.93 9.21 6.30
CA ASP A 125 -8.84 8.33 5.94
C ASP A 125 -9.35 6.97 5.44
N SER A 126 -10.25 6.34 6.19
CA SER A 126 -10.90 5.10 5.78
C SER A 126 -11.65 5.20 4.45
N VAL A 127 -12.34 6.33 4.20
CA VAL A 127 -13.04 6.58 2.94
C VAL A 127 -12.05 6.77 1.79
N CYS A 128 -11.06 7.64 1.98
CA CYS A 128 -10.07 7.97 0.97
C CYS A 128 -9.15 6.79 0.62
N SER A 129 -8.75 5.97 1.60
CA SER A 129 -7.96 4.76 1.38
C SER A 129 -8.70 3.75 0.49
N ARG A 130 -10.02 3.59 0.68
CA ARG A 130 -10.84 2.75 -0.20
C ARG A 130 -11.00 3.34 -1.60
N GLN A 131 -11.32 4.64 -1.69
CA GLN A 131 -11.59 5.29 -2.98
C GLN A 131 -10.35 5.40 -3.87
N SER A 132 -9.20 5.69 -3.29
CA SER A 132 -7.92 5.78 -4.01
C SER A 132 -7.38 4.43 -4.44
N GLY A 133 -7.77 3.35 -3.79
CA GLY A 133 -7.16 2.02 -3.93
C GLY A 133 -6.02 1.74 -2.95
N GLN A 134 -5.63 2.70 -2.11
CA GLN A 134 -4.52 2.58 -1.17
C GLN A 134 -4.66 1.35 -0.27
N MET A 135 -5.86 1.12 0.25
CA MET A 135 -6.19 -0.03 1.10
C MET A 135 -5.86 -1.38 0.47
N PHE A 136 -5.94 -1.50 -0.85
CA PHE A 136 -5.80 -2.76 -1.58
C PHE A 136 -4.41 -2.93 -2.20
N ILE A 137 -3.69 -1.82 -2.45
CA ILE A 137 -2.50 -1.81 -3.30
C ILE A 137 -1.22 -1.56 -2.49
N THR A 138 -1.22 -0.59 -1.57
CA THR A 138 0.03 -0.09 -0.98
C THR A 138 0.79 -1.16 -0.18
N ALA A 139 0.10 -1.96 0.63
CA ALA A 139 0.76 -3.03 1.40
C ALA A 139 1.35 -4.11 0.48
N LEU A 140 0.63 -4.49 -0.58
CA LEU A 140 1.09 -5.47 -1.54
C LEU A 140 2.26 -4.91 -2.38
N TYR A 141 2.21 -3.64 -2.78
CA TYR A 141 3.33 -2.98 -3.46
C TYR A 141 4.62 -3.01 -2.62
N ASN A 142 4.52 -2.68 -1.33
CA ASN A 142 5.68 -2.73 -0.43
C ASN A 142 6.23 -4.15 -0.29
N ALA A 143 5.34 -5.13 -0.12
CA ALA A 143 5.74 -6.52 -0.03
C ALA A 143 6.47 -7.03 -1.30
N LEU A 144 6.00 -6.60 -2.49
CA LEU A 144 6.66 -6.92 -3.76
C LEU A 144 8.03 -6.24 -3.93
N LEU A 145 8.24 -5.05 -3.34
CA LEU A 145 9.54 -4.40 -3.33
C LEU A 145 10.55 -5.14 -2.45
N GLU A 146 10.10 -5.68 -1.33
CA GLU A 146 10.92 -6.40 -0.36
C GLU A 146 11.22 -7.84 -0.79
N ASP A 147 10.25 -8.53 -1.39
CA ASP A 147 10.31 -9.94 -1.76
C ASP A 147 9.68 -10.20 -3.14
N PRO A 148 10.26 -9.68 -4.24
CA PRO A 148 9.65 -9.71 -5.57
C PRO A 148 9.40 -11.12 -6.12
N ASP A 149 10.18 -12.09 -5.69
CA ASP A 149 10.07 -13.50 -6.08
C ASP A 149 9.26 -14.35 -5.09
N GLY A 150 8.80 -13.77 -3.97
CA GLY A 150 8.04 -14.45 -2.94
C GLY A 150 8.81 -15.53 -2.18
N GLU A 151 10.13 -15.51 -2.25
CA GLU A 151 10.97 -16.53 -1.58
C GLU A 151 10.91 -16.41 -0.06
N LEU A 152 10.86 -15.17 0.47
CA LEU A 152 10.78 -14.96 1.92
C LEU A 152 9.43 -15.40 2.48
N ARG A 153 8.35 -15.01 1.80
CA ARG A 153 7.00 -15.27 2.29
C ARG A 153 6.60 -16.76 2.23
N ASN A 154 7.13 -17.51 1.27
CA ASN A 154 6.75 -18.92 1.07
C ASN A 154 7.58 -19.89 1.90
N ARG A 155 8.42 -19.41 2.81
CA ARG A 155 9.25 -20.24 3.66
C ARG A 155 8.44 -20.91 4.76
N THR A 156 8.82 -22.13 5.05
CA THR A 156 8.35 -22.84 6.24
C THR A 156 8.95 -22.21 7.51
N ALA A 157 8.29 -22.40 8.64
CA ALA A 157 8.82 -21.94 9.93
C ALA A 157 10.23 -22.51 10.22
N GLU A 158 10.50 -23.73 9.76
CA GLU A 158 11.82 -24.35 9.93
C GLU A 158 12.89 -23.68 9.05
N GLU A 159 12.58 -23.35 7.80
CA GLU A 159 13.47 -22.61 6.91
C GLU A 159 13.78 -21.22 7.46
N ILE A 160 12.76 -20.51 8.00
CA ILE A 160 12.96 -19.21 8.64
C ILE A 160 13.93 -19.31 9.81
N ARG A 161 13.75 -20.29 10.68
CA ARG A 161 14.63 -20.54 11.84
C ARG A 161 16.06 -20.86 11.41
N GLN A 162 16.21 -21.72 10.42
CA GLN A 162 17.52 -22.10 9.89
C GLN A 162 18.25 -20.90 9.32
N ASP A 163 17.60 -20.12 8.47
CA ASP A 163 18.22 -18.96 7.82
C ASP A 163 18.56 -17.87 8.82
N LEU A 164 17.71 -17.63 9.82
CA LEU A 164 18.01 -16.67 10.89
C LEU A 164 19.23 -17.13 11.69
N ALA A 165 19.30 -18.40 12.07
CA ALA A 165 20.44 -18.95 12.79
C ALA A 165 21.74 -18.85 11.97
N GLU A 166 21.68 -19.16 10.67
CA GLU A 166 22.83 -19.05 9.76
C GLU A 166 23.28 -17.61 9.54
N CYS A 167 22.33 -16.67 9.40
CA CYS A 167 22.62 -15.26 9.29
C CYS A 167 23.33 -14.73 10.55
N LEU A 168 22.79 -15.02 11.73
CA LEU A 168 23.38 -14.59 13.01
C LEU A 168 24.79 -15.14 13.22
N LYS A 169 25.03 -16.41 12.82
CA LYS A 169 26.38 -17.00 12.81
C LYS A 169 27.31 -16.27 11.84
N ARG A 170 26.84 -16.06 10.60
CA ARG A 170 27.63 -15.39 9.56
C ARG A 170 28.03 -13.96 9.97
N LYS A 171 27.14 -13.25 10.67
CA LYS A 171 27.39 -11.91 11.22
C LYS A 171 28.20 -11.92 12.53
N GLY A 172 28.49 -13.12 13.09
CA GLY A 172 29.23 -13.25 14.35
C GLY A 172 28.45 -12.82 15.60
N ALA A 173 27.13 -12.69 15.50
CA ALA A 173 26.27 -12.30 16.60
C ALA A 173 26.08 -13.44 17.63
N VAL A 174 26.27 -14.69 17.18
CA VAL A 174 26.21 -15.91 18.01
C VAL A 174 27.38 -16.83 17.69
N GLY A 175 27.62 -17.82 18.57
CA GLY A 175 28.68 -18.81 18.37
C GLY A 175 28.33 -19.83 17.29
N SER A 176 29.35 -20.62 16.88
CA SER A 176 29.20 -21.65 15.84
C SER A 176 28.25 -22.79 16.23
N GLU A 177 28.05 -23.02 17.51
CA GLU A 177 27.15 -24.01 18.10
C GLU A 177 25.67 -23.64 18.00
N PHE A 178 25.35 -22.38 17.68
CA PHE A 178 23.97 -21.88 17.55
C PHE A 178 23.28 -22.52 16.34
N THR A 179 22.09 -23.03 16.50
CA THR A 179 21.33 -23.76 15.51
C THR A 179 19.92 -23.25 15.33
N ALA A 180 19.17 -23.76 14.35
CA ALA A 180 17.75 -23.46 14.20
C ALA A 180 16.91 -23.82 15.43
N GLU A 181 17.34 -24.84 16.22
CA GLU A 181 16.65 -25.26 17.44
C GLU A 181 16.72 -24.20 18.55
N ASP A 182 17.74 -23.31 18.52
CA ASP A 182 17.89 -22.20 19.44
C ASP A 182 16.99 -21.00 19.09
N VAL A 183 16.39 -21.00 17.92
CA VAL A 183 15.45 -19.98 17.46
C VAL A 183 14.02 -20.49 17.71
N PRO A 184 13.21 -19.82 18.56
CA PRO A 184 11.86 -20.27 18.81
C PRO A 184 10.98 -20.11 17.55
N ILE A 185 9.98 -20.98 17.42
CA ILE A 185 8.91 -20.77 16.43
C ILE A 185 8.06 -19.60 16.92
N VAL A 186 7.66 -18.73 15.97
CA VAL A 186 6.69 -17.69 16.28
C VAL A 186 5.36 -18.37 16.56
N ASP A 187 5.00 -18.45 17.85
CA ASP A 187 3.72 -18.95 18.33
C ASP A 187 2.61 -17.90 18.19
N ALA A 188 1.38 -18.32 18.42
CA ALA A 188 0.20 -17.46 18.28
C ALA A 188 0.25 -16.21 19.17
N ASP A 189 0.93 -16.29 20.31
CA ASP A 189 1.06 -15.20 21.27
C ASP A 189 2.34 -14.38 21.05
N GLY A 190 3.31 -14.91 20.29
CA GLY A 190 4.59 -14.26 19.97
C GLY A 190 5.50 -14.04 21.18
N GLU A 191 5.15 -14.57 22.35
CA GLU A 191 5.81 -14.25 23.62
C GLU A 191 7.22 -14.87 23.67
N GLU A 192 7.36 -16.12 23.25
CA GLU A 192 8.64 -16.83 23.25
C GLU A 192 9.62 -16.16 22.28
N TYR A 193 9.15 -15.81 21.08
CA TYR A 193 9.97 -15.09 20.11
C TYR A 193 10.35 -13.68 20.59
N ALA A 194 9.45 -12.98 21.25
CA ALA A 194 9.73 -11.68 21.85
C ALA A 194 10.81 -11.76 22.93
N GLN A 195 10.77 -12.78 23.80
CA GLN A 195 11.81 -13.02 24.81
C GLN A 195 13.15 -13.37 24.15
N PHE A 196 13.15 -14.15 23.09
CA PHE A 196 14.34 -14.46 22.30
C PHE A 196 14.93 -13.20 21.67
N SER A 197 14.10 -12.37 21.04
CA SER A 197 14.49 -11.08 20.46
C SER A 197 15.18 -10.16 21.49
N GLN A 198 14.67 -10.12 22.72
CA GLN A 198 15.25 -9.31 23.80
C GLN A 198 16.68 -9.72 24.16
N GLN A 199 17.13 -10.93 23.85
CA GLN A 199 18.51 -11.34 24.07
C GLN A 199 19.51 -10.56 23.20
N PHE A 200 19.05 -10.00 22.07
CA PHE A 200 19.85 -9.20 21.16
C PHE A 200 19.56 -7.69 21.27
N THR A 201 18.33 -7.32 21.67
CA THR A 201 17.87 -5.93 21.63
C THR A 201 17.93 -5.22 22.97
N ASN A 202 17.96 -5.97 24.10
CA ASN A 202 18.03 -5.41 25.42
C ASN A 202 19.50 -5.33 25.89
N PRO A 203 19.98 -4.19 26.42
CA PRO A 203 21.34 -4.04 26.96
C PRO A 203 21.77 -5.08 28.02
N GLY A 204 20.82 -5.77 28.66
CA GLY A 204 21.08 -6.90 29.56
C GLY A 204 20.97 -8.28 28.93
N GLY A 205 20.70 -8.36 27.63
CA GLY A 205 20.52 -9.62 26.90
C GLY A 205 21.82 -10.41 26.71
N LYS A 206 21.69 -11.74 26.64
CA LYS A 206 22.85 -12.67 26.55
C LYS A 206 23.77 -12.38 25.35
N TYR A 207 23.18 -11.96 24.24
CA TYR A 207 23.88 -11.71 22.97
C TYR A 207 24.01 -10.22 22.66
N TYR A 208 23.60 -9.33 23.57
CA TYR A 208 23.59 -7.90 23.29
C TYR A 208 24.99 -7.31 23.15
N SER A 209 25.18 -6.59 22.07
CA SER A 209 26.15 -5.52 21.84
C SER A 209 25.55 -4.61 20.75
N GLU A 210 26.04 -3.39 20.58
CA GLU A 210 25.55 -2.52 19.49
C GLU A 210 25.69 -3.21 18.13
N GLN A 211 26.81 -3.87 17.88
CA GLN A 211 27.06 -4.61 16.64
C GLN A 211 26.09 -5.80 16.47
N ASN A 212 25.82 -6.55 17.56
CA ASN A 212 24.92 -7.69 17.50
C ASN A 212 23.46 -7.24 17.36
N TYR A 213 23.10 -6.10 17.94
CA TYR A 213 21.80 -5.47 17.71
C TYR A 213 21.58 -5.16 16.23
N GLU A 214 22.55 -4.51 15.58
CA GLU A 214 22.48 -4.23 14.14
C GLU A 214 22.41 -5.52 13.31
N SER A 215 23.21 -6.53 13.68
CA SER A 215 23.16 -7.85 13.03
C SER A 215 21.82 -8.53 13.19
N TRP A 216 21.24 -8.46 14.39
CA TRP A 216 19.89 -8.97 14.65
C TRP A 216 18.84 -8.30 13.77
N VAL A 217 18.83 -6.95 13.72
CA VAL A 217 17.86 -6.20 12.89
C VAL A 217 17.99 -6.61 11.44
N GLN A 218 19.20 -6.70 10.88
CA GLN A 218 19.43 -7.09 9.49
C GLN A 218 18.99 -8.53 9.21
N CYS A 219 19.35 -9.49 10.09
CA CYS A 219 19.00 -10.88 9.91
C CYS A 219 17.51 -11.17 10.09
N ASN A 220 16.85 -10.41 10.96
CA ASN A 220 15.40 -10.53 11.19
C ASN A 220 14.59 -9.90 10.05
N ASP A 221 15.12 -8.88 9.39
CA ASP A 221 14.53 -8.24 8.22
C ASP A 221 14.72 -9.13 6.96
N ASP A 222 15.93 -9.44 6.63
CA ASP A 222 16.26 -10.34 5.52
C ASP A 222 17.50 -11.21 5.85
N PRO A 223 17.30 -12.46 6.27
CA PRO A 223 18.41 -13.34 6.66
C PRO A 223 19.31 -13.75 5.50
N ARG A 224 18.97 -13.43 4.25
CA ARG A 224 19.83 -13.68 3.06
C ARG A 224 20.95 -12.64 2.95
N LYS A 225 20.80 -11.46 3.54
CA LYS A 225 21.80 -10.37 3.58
C LYS A 225 22.81 -10.59 4.69
#